data_427109624a2f29f9537525f34b608a52
#
_entry.id   427109624a2f29f9537525f34b608a52
#
_cell.length_a   1.000
_cell.length_b   1.000
_cell.length_c   1.000
_cell.angle_alpha   90.00
_cell.angle_beta   90.00
_cell.angle_gamma   90.00
#
_symmetry.space_group_name_H-M   'P 1'
#
loop_
_entity.id
_entity.type
_entity.pdbx_description
1 polymer ?
#
loop_
_entity_poly.entity_id
_entity_poly.type
_entity_poly.pdbx_seq_one_letter_code
_entity_poly.pdbx_strand_id
1 'polypeptide(L)'
;NLTIMNNITLAPVKLKLMSEEEAKENALKLLKRVGLEEKADAYPASLSGGQKQRIAIVRSLAMNPRVMLFDEPTSALDPEMVGEVLEVMKELAESGMTMVVVTHEMGFAREVGTKVLFMDGGNIVEENTPQEFFTNPKSPRLQEFLSKVL
;
A
#
# COMPACT_ATOMS: atom_id res chain seq x y z
N ASN A 1 -1.72 -5.75 24.15
CA ASN A 1 -0.49 -5.73 23.37
C ASN A 1 -0.29 -7.08 22.70
N LEU A 2 -0.28 -7.11 21.37
CA LEU A 2 -0.08 -8.31 20.57
C LEU A 2 1.27 -8.22 19.84
N THR A 3 1.93 -9.37 19.66
CA THR A 3 3.10 -9.50 18.76
C THR A 3 2.68 -9.24 17.32
N ILE A 4 3.64 -9.05 16.41
CA ILE A 4 3.38 -8.91 14.98
C ILE A 4 2.66 -10.13 14.44
N MET A 5 3.13 -11.35 14.77
CA MET A 5 2.46 -12.59 14.40
C MET A 5 0.98 -12.58 14.82
N ASN A 6 0.70 -12.29 16.08
CA ASN A 6 -0.66 -12.27 16.59
C ASN A 6 -1.53 -11.15 15.98
N ASN A 7 -0.93 -10.01 15.61
CA ASN A 7 -1.64 -8.95 14.88
C ASN A 7 -2.08 -9.39 13.48
N ILE A 8 -1.25 -10.17 12.79
CA ILE A 8 -1.54 -10.66 11.44
C ILE A 8 -2.56 -11.79 11.48
N THR A 9 -2.42 -12.73 12.42
CA THR A 9 -3.24 -13.96 12.47
C THR A 9 -4.61 -13.77 13.12
N LEU A 10 -4.77 -12.73 13.97
CA LEU A 10 -5.99 -12.53 14.77
C LEU A 10 -7.27 -12.51 13.92
N ALA A 11 -7.30 -11.70 12.87
CA ALA A 11 -8.52 -11.52 12.08
C ALA A 11 -8.87 -12.76 11.23
N PRO A 12 -7.94 -13.37 10.47
CA PRO A 12 -8.22 -14.60 9.73
C PRO A 12 -8.75 -15.74 10.61
N VAL A 13 -8.15 -15.93 11.78
CA VAL A 13 -8.58 -16.99 12.71
C VAL A 13 -9.93 -16.66 13.35
N LYS A 14 -10.09 -15.44 13.87
CA LYS A 14 -11.33 -15.01 14.52
C LYS A 14 -12.54 -15.07 13.58
N LEU A 15 -12.35 -14.77 12.31
CA LEU A 15 -13.38 -14.83 11.28
C LEU A 15 -13.52 -16.21 10.65
N LYS A 16 -12.78 -17.22 11.15
CA LYS A 16 -12.79 -18.61 10.69
C LYS A 16 -12.48 -18.75 9.19
N LEU A 17 -11.63 -17.89 8.67
CA LEU A 17 -11.14 -17.96 7.28
C LEU A 17 -9.99 -18.98 7.16
N MET A 18 -9.23 -19.18 8.24
CA MET A 18 -8.09 -20.09 8.33
C MET A 18 -8.04 -20.71 9.73
N SER A 19 -7.44 -21.88 9.85
CA SER A 19 -6.99 -22.43 11.13
C SER A 19 -5.83 -21.60 11.71
N GLU A 20 -5.48 -21.82 12.98
CA GLU A 20 -4.34 -21.12 13.60
C GLU A 20 -3.02 -21.48 12.91
N GLU A 21 -2.84 -22.73 12.53
CA GLU A 21 -1.65 -23.23 11.84
C GLU A 21 -1.53 -22.60 10.44
N GLU A 22 -2.61 -22.63 9.65
CA GLU A 22 -2.64 -22.01 8.31
C GLU A 22 -2.38 -20.50 8.38
N ALA A 23 -2.97 -19.81 9.36
CA ALA A 23 -2.79 -18.36 9.53
C ALA A 23 -1.34 -18.02 9.90
N LYS A 24 -0.67 -18.82 10.75
CA LYS A 24 0.75 -18.64 11.10
C LYS A 24 1.66 -18.88 9.90
N GLU A 25 1.44 -19.95 9.14
CA GLU A 25 2.21 -20.25 7.95
C GLU A 25 2.07 -19.14 6.89
N ASN A 26 0.84 -18.68 6.66
CA ASN A 26 0.56 -17.57 5.75
C ASN A 26 1.22 -16.27 6.22
N ALA A 27 1.14 -15.97 7.52
CA ALA A 27 1.76 -14.78 8.10
C ALA A 27 3.29 -14.78 7.90
N LEU A 28 3.97 -15.91 8.11
CA LEU A 28 5.42 -16.03 7.87
C LEU A 28 5.77 -15.82 6.39
N LYS A 29 4.99 -16.38 5.46
CA LYS A 29 5.19 -16.16 4.02
C LYS A 29 5.06 -14.68 3.65
N LEU A 30 4.04 -14.00 4.19
CA LEU A 30 3.82 -12.57 3.95
C LEU A 30 4.91 -11.70 4.59
N LEU A 31 5.34 -12.01 5.82
CA LEU A 31 6.43 -11.31 6.50
C LEU A 31 7.74 -11.44 5.72
N LYS A 32 8.04 -12.63 5.21
CA LYS A 32 9.21 -12.86 4.36
C LYS A 32 9.17 -12.02 3.09
N ARG A 33 7.99 -11.90 2.46
CA ARG A 33 7.81 -11.07 1.25
C ARG A 33 8.17 -9.60 1.47
N VAL A 34 7.95 -9.07 2.67
CA VAL A 34 8.27 -7.68 3.01
C VAL A 34 9.58 -7.52 3.80
N GLY A 35 10.40 -8.60 3.89
CA GLY A 35 11.71 -8.59 4.56
C GLY A 35 11.64 -8.38 6.08
N LEU A 36 10.58 -8.85 6.75
CA LEU A 36 10.34 -8.64 8.20
C LEU A 36 10.06 -9.96 8.94
N GLU A 37 10.56 -11.09 8.43
CA GLU A 37 10.33 -12.41 9.01
C GLU A 37 10.84 -12.50 10.47
N GLU A 38 12.02 -11.91 10.74
CA GLU A 38 12.63 -11.88 12.06
C GLU A 38 11.87 -11.02 13.09
N LYS A 39 10.89 -10.23 12.65
CA LYS A 39 10.05 -9.38 13.51
C LYS A 39 8.75 -10.06 13.95
N ALA A 40 8.53 -11.32 13.62
CA ALA A 40 7.28 -12.04 13.94
C ALA A 40 6.90 -11.97 15.42
N ASP A 41 7.86 -12.13 16.32
CA ASP A 41 7.66 -12.10 17.78
C ASP A 41 7.85 -10.71 18.40
N ALA A 42 8.22 -9.71 17.59
CA ALA A 42 8.37 -8.33 18.06
C ALA A 42 7.01 -7.67 18.32
N TYR A 43 7.04 -6.55 19.04
CA TYR A 43 5.86 -5.70 19.26
C TYR A 43 5.89 -4.49 18.34
N PRO A 44 4.72 -3.97 17.90
CA PRO A 44 4.65 -2.79 17.02
C PRO A 44 5.41 -1.57 17.52
N ALA A 45 5.53 -1.40 18.85
CA ALA A 45 6.24 -0.27 19.44
C ALA A 45 7.75 -0.26 19.12
N SER A 46 8.35 -1.41 18.85
CA SER A 46 9.79 -1.55 18.54
C SER A 46 10.13 -1.36 17.06
N LEU A 47 9.15 -1.12 16.20
CA LEU A 47 9.32 -1.00 14.75
C LEU A 47 9.47 0.46 14.30
N SER A 48 10.24 0.68 13.23
CA SER A 48 10.26 1.96 12.51
C SER A 48 8.91 2.27 11.84
N GLY A 49 8.71 3.51 11.37
CA GLY A 49 7.52 3.92 10.64
C GLY A 49 7.28 3.05 9.39
N GLY A 50 8.29 2.89 8.54
CA GLY A 50 8.22 2.06 7.34
C GLY A 50 7.96 0.58 7.64
N GLN A 51 8.58 0.02 8.69
CA GLN A 51 8.29 -1.34 9.14
C GLN A 51 6.84 -1.50 9.59
N LYS A 52 6.30 -0.55 10.38
CA LYS A 52 4.89 -0.55 10.79
C LYS A 52 3.96 -0.52 9.59
N GLN A 53 4.27 0.29 8.58
CA GLN A 53 3.45 0.39 7.37
C GLN A 53 3.47 -0.91 6.57
N ARG A 54 4.64 -1.52 6.37
CA ARG A 54 4.75 -2.83 5.71
C ARG A 54 3.99 -3.93 6.48
N ILE A 55 4.03 -3.92 7.81
CA ILE A 55 3.23 -4.85 8.64
C ILE A 55 1.72 -4.57 8.48
N ALA A 56 1.29 -3.31 8.37
CA ALA A 56 -0.12 -2.99 8.12
C ALA A 56 -0.59 -3.55 6.77
N ILE A 57 0.24 -3.48 5.73
CA ILE A 57 -0.01 -4.10 4.42
C ILE A 57 -0.11 -5.62 4.58
N VAL A 58 0.85 -6.27 5.23
CA VAL A 58 0.85 -7.71 5.49
C VAL A 58 -0.41 -8.15 6.23
N ARG A 59 -0.81 -7.40 7.27
CA ARG A 59 -2.05 -7.68 8.02
C ARG A 59 -3.29 -7.64 7.14
N SER A 60 -3.35 -6.71 6.20
CA SER A 60 -4.46 -6.62 5.24
C SER A 60 -4.43 -7.78 4.24
N LEU A 61 -3.23 -8.13 3.73
CA LEU A 61 -3.04 -9.25 2.80
C LEU A 61 -3.39 -10.60 3.43
N ALA A 62 -3.17 -10.77 4.74
CA ALA A 62 -3.51 -12.00 5.45
C ALA A 62 -5.00 -12.34 5.41
N MET A 63 -5.85 -11.36 5.11
CA MET A 63 -7.30 -11.54 4.90
C MET A 63 -7.64 -12.06 3.50
N ASN A 64 -6.66 -12.28 2.63
CA ASN A 64 -6.83 -12.66 1.23
C ASN A 64 -7.83 -11.76 0.47
N PRO A 65 -7.62 -10.44 0.47
CA PRO A 65 -8.56 -9.48 -0.09
C PRO A 65 -8.58 -9.54 -1.63
N ARG A 66 -9.74 -9.26 -2.23
CA ARG A 66 -9.86 -9.09 -3.69
C ARG A 66 -9.43 -7.71 -4.15
N VAL A 67 -9.51 -6.71 -3.27
CA VAL A 67 -9.14 -5.32 -3.52
C VAL A 67 -8.47 -4.76 -2.27
N MET A 68 -7.40 -4.01 -2.44
CA MET A 68 -6.77 -3.23 -1.36
C MET A 68 -6.98 -1.74 -1.56
N LEU A 69 -7.30 -1.04 -0.48
CA LEU A 69 -7.47 0.42 -0.46
C LEU A 69 -6.32 1.02 0.35
N PHE A 70 -5.62 1.98 -0.25
CA PHE A 70 -4.55 2.73 0.38
C PHE A 70 -4.91 4.21 0.41
N ASP A 71 -4.90 4.79 1.59
CA ASP A 71 -5.13 6.21 1.80
C ASP A 71 -3.82 6.83 2.31
N GLU A 72 -3.12 7.52 1.42
CA GLU A 72 -1.82 8.16 1.66
C GLU A 72 -0.82 7.30 2.46
N PRO A 73 -0.45 6.11 1.96
CA PRO A 73 0.32 5.12 2.73
C PRO A 73 1.72 5.59 3.15
N THR A 74 2.23 6.67 2.58
CA THR A 74 3.59 7.21 2.81
C THR A 74 3.61 8.56 3.53
N SER A 75 2.46 9.22 3.74
CA SER A 75 2.38 10.60 4.22
C SER A 75 2.99 10.85 5.61
N ALA A 76 3.00 9.83 6.47
CA ALA A 76 3.55 9.90 7.83
C ALA A 76 4.94 9.28 7.96
N LEU A 77 5.63 9.04 6.85
CA LEU A 77 6.95 8.40 6.82
C LEU A 77 8.06 9.39 6.51
N ASP A 78 9.23 9.14 7.09
CA ASP A 78 10.45 9.82 6.68
C ASP A 78 10.82 9.44 5.22
N PRO A 79 11.38 10.35 4.42
CA PRO A 79 11.70 10.11 3.01
C PRO A 79 12.53 8.84 2.76
N GLU A 80 13.42 8.48 3.68
CA GLU A 80 14.24 7.27 3.59
C GLU A 80 13.41 5.98 3.66
N MET A 81 12.22 6.03 4.27
CA MET A 81 11.34 4.86 4.45
C MET A 81 10.27 4.74 3.36
N VAL A 82 10.01 5.83 2.62
CA VAL A 82 8.98 5.87 1.58
C VAL A 82 9.25 4.83 0.49
N GLY A 83 10.49 4.75 0.02
CA GLY A 83 10.90 3.82 -1.04
C GLY A 83 10.59 2.36 -0.71
N GLU A 84 10.86 1.93 0.53
CA GLU A 84 10.59 0.53 0.96
C GLU A 84 9.10 0.17 0.93
N VAL A 85 8.22 1.12 1.25
CA VAL A 85 6.76 0.91 1.22
C VAL A 85 6.24 0.90 -0.21
N LEU A 86 6.71 1.82 -1.06
CA LEU A 86 6.34 1.89 -2.46
C LEU A 86 6.78 0.64 -3.24
N GLU A 87 7.96 0.09 -2.93
CA GLU A 87 8.43 -1.15 -3.56
C GLU A 87 7.51 -2.33 -3.24
N VAL A 88 7.09 -2.49 -1.99
CA VAL A 88 6.09 -3.52 -1.62
C VAL A 88 4.78 -3.33 -2.38
N MET A 89 4.31 -2.09 -2.53
CA MET A 89 3.08 -1.80 -3.28
C MET A 89 3.25 -2.07 -4.79
N LYS A 90 4.42 -1.81 -5.35
CA LYS A 90 4.76 -2.14 -6.74
C LYS A 90 4.73 -3.65 -6.98
N GLU A 91 5.38 -4.44 -6.12
CA GLU A 91 5.33 -5.90 -6.18
C GLU A 91 3.88 -6.45 -6.09
N LEU A 92 3.02 -5.81 -5.28
CA LEU A 92 1.61 -6.18 -5.20
C LEU A 92 0.88 -5.91 -6.53
N ALA A 93 1.12 -4.77 -7.17
CA ALA A 93 0.55 -4.45 -8.49
C ALA A 93 1.02 -5.45 -9.55
N GLU A 94 2.31 -5.76 -9.61
CA GLU A 94 2.89 -6.73 -10.54
C GLU A 94 2.34 -8.15 -10.32
N SER A 95 1.99 -8.50 -9.08
CA SER A 95 1.32 -9.77 -8.76
C SER A 95 -0.17 -9.82 -9.14
N GLY A 96 -0.71 -8.74 -9.74
CA GLY A 96 -2.10 -8.65 -10.18
C GLY A 96 -3.10 -8.26 -9.08
N MET A 97 -2.64 -7.74 -7.94
CA MET A 97 -3.52 -7.24 -6.88
C MET A 97 -4.27 -6.00 -7.36
N THR A 98 -5.60 -6.03 -7.29
CA THR A 98 -6.40 -4.83 -7.55
C THR A 98 -6.26 -3.86 -6.38
N MET A 99 -5.83 -2.62 -6.68
CA MET A 99 -5.60 -1.60 -5.67
C MET A 99 -6.25 -0.28 -6.06
N VAL A 100 -6.78 0.44 -5.08
CA VAL A 100 -7.12 1.86 -5.19
C VAL A 100 -6.20 2.61 -4.23
N VAL A 101 -5.44 3.56 -4.75
CA VAL A 101 -4.39 4.26 -3.99
C VAL A 101 -4.61 5.76 -4.08
N VAL A 102 -4.83 6.41 -2.93
CA VAL A 102 -4.73 7.85 -2.80
C VAL A 102 -3.27 8.17 -2.43
N THR A 103 -2.61 8.97 -3.24
CA THR A 103 -1.17 9.25 -3.06
C THR A 103 -0.78 10.59 -3.66
N HIS A 104 0.25 11.18 -3.10
CA HIS A 104 0.99 12.31 -3.65
C HIS A 104 2.34 11.89 -4.29
N GLU A 105 2.63 10.60 -4.33
CA GLU A 105 3.83 10.03 -4.97
C GLU A 105 3.61 9.92 -6.49
N MET A 106 3.85 11.02 -7.22
CA MET A 106 3.58 11.10 -8.66
C MET A 106 4.41 10.10 -9.48
N GLY A 107 5.64 9.84 -9.05
CA GLY A 107 6.49 8.81 -9.67
C GLY A 107 5.87 7.42 -9.60
N PHE A 108 5.39 7.05 -8.43
CA PHE A 108 4.69 5.77 -8.21
C PHE A 108 3.40 5.68 -9.05
N ALA A 109 2.56 6.73 -9.01
CA ALA A 109 1.33 6.76 -9.78
C ALA A 109 1.58 6.62 -11.30
N ARG A 110 2.67 7.22 -11.80
CA ARG A 110 3.06 7.15 -13.21
C ARG A 110 3.57 5.77 -13.61
N GLU A 111 4.36 5.12 -12.74
CA GLU A 111 5.00 3.84 -13.02
C GLU A 111 4.04 2.66 -12.86
N VAL A 112 3.22 2.67 -11.81
CA VAL A 112 2.45 1.49 -11.36
C VAL A 112 0.98 1.57 -11.74
N GLY A 113 0.44 2.78 -11.87
CA GLY A 113 -0.97 2.99 -12.16
C GLY A 113 -1.38 2.42 -13.53
N THR A 114 -2.54 1.79 -13.59
CA THR A 114 -3.20 1.46 -14.87
C THR A 114 -4.18 2.55 -15.28
N LYS A 115 -4.66 3.31 -14.30
CA LYS A 115 -5.58 4.44 -14.43
C LYS A 115 -5.25 5.46 -13.35
N VAL A 116 -5.27 6.75 -13.67
CA VAL A 116 -5.07 7.85 -12.74
C VAL A 116 -6.28 8.76 -12.76
N LEU A 117 -6.73 9.15 -11.57
CA LEU A 117 -7.83 10.11 -11.39
C LEU A 117 -7.31 11.34 -10.65
N PHE A 118 -7.61 12.52 -11.17
CA PHE A 118 -7.38 13.78 -10.47
C PHE A 118 -8.66 14.26 -9.83
N MET A 119 -8.62 14.43 -8.52
CA MET A 119 -9.74 14.91 -7.73
C MET A 119 -9.46 16.32 -7.21
N ASP A 120 -10.42 17.21 -7.35
CA ASP A 120 -10.37 18.57 -6.79
C ASP A 120 -11.78 19.00 -6.37
N GLY A 121 -11.91 19.66 -5.20
CA GLY A 121 -13.20 20.10 -4.67
C GLY A 121 -14.24 18.98 -4.54
N GLY A 122 -13.84 17.75 -4.25
CA GLY A 122 -14.74 16.59 -4.11
C GLY A 122 -15.24 15.98 -5.42
N ASN A 123 -14.72 16.43 -6.58
CA ASN A 123 -15.11 15.94 -7.89
C ASN A 123 -13.92 15.29 -8.62
N ILE A 124 -14.20 14.29 -9.45
CA ILE A 124 -13.22 13.80 -10.42
C ILE A 124 -13.14 14.81 -11.56
N VAL A 125 -12.02 15.49 -11.68
CA VAL A 125 -11.76 16.53 -12.69
C VAL A 125 -11.24 15.95 -13.98
N GLU A 126 -10.37 14.93 -13.87
CA GLU A 126 -9.81 14.21 -15.02
C GLU A 126 -9.50 12.77 -14.64
N GLU A 127 -9.72 11.87 -15.59
CA GLU A 127 -9.38 10.45 -15.51
C GLU A 127 -8.70 10.03 -16.81
N ASN A 128 -7.54 9.37 -16.71
CA ASN A 128 -6.80 8.94 -17.90
C ASN A 128 -5.82 7.79 -17.58
N THR A 129 -5.17 7.24 -18.62
CA THR A 129 -3.98 6.41 -18.45
C THR A 129 -2.85 7.25 -17.88
N PRO A 130 -1.88 6.67 -17.14
CA PRO A 130 -0.75 7.42 -16.61
C PRO A 130 -0.01 8.22 -17.69
N GLN A 131 0.23 7.62 -18.85
CA GLN A 131 0.91 8.30 -19.96
C GLN A 131 0.19 9.61 -20.33
N GLU A 132 -1.09 9.53 -20.70
CA GLU A 132 -1.87 10.72 -21.09
C GLU A 132 -2.02 11.72 -19.94
N PHE A 133 -2.24 11.22 -18.73
CA PHE A 133 -2.42 12.07 -17.54
C PHE A 133 -1.21 12.97 -17.27
N PHE A 134 0.01 12.43 -17.37
CA PHE A 134 1.24 13.16 -17.05
C PHE A 134 1.86 13.89 -18.26
N THR A 135 1.57 13.49 -19.50
CA THR A 135 2.18 14.12 -20.70
C THR A 135 1.24 15.02 -21.47
N ASN A 136 -0.08 14.81 -21.35
CA ASN A 136 -1.09 15.54 -22.13
C ASN A 136 -2.36 15.84 -21.32
N PRO A 137 -2.23 16.43 -20.12
CA PRO A 137 -3.36 16.75 -19.27
C PRO A 137 -4.32 17.72 -19.95
N LYS A 138 -5.61 17.44 -19.90
CA LYS A 138 -6.65 18.23 -20.59
C LYS A 138 -7.18 19.37 -19.71
N SER A 139 -7.37 19.09 -18.42
CA SER A 139 -7.89 20.06 -17.48
C SER A 139 -6.87 21.13 -17.16
N PRO A 140 -7.20 22.44 -17.28
CA PRO A 140 -6.32 23.52 -16.83
C PRO A 140 -5.93 23.40 -15.35
N ARG A 141 -6.84 22.88 -14.52
CA ARG A 141 -6.58 22.68 -13.09
C ARG A 141 -5.55 21.59 -12.84
N LEU A 142 -5.59 20.49 -13.62
CA LEU A 142 -4.58 19.43 -13.57
C LEU A 142 -3.22 19.94 -14.09
N GLN A 143 -3.22 20.72 -15.18
CA GLN A 143 -1.99 21.34 -15.72
C GLN A 143 -1.31 22.24 -14.67
N GLU A 144 -2.10 23.08 -13.98
CA GLU A 144 -1.59 23.93 -12.89
C GLU A 144 -1.01 23.07 -11.74
N PHE A 145 -1.71 22.01 -11.34
CA PHE A 145 -1.24 21.11 -10.29
C PHE A 145 0.08 20.44 -10.67
N LEU A 146 0.16 19.82 -11.85
CA LEU A 146 1.36 19.11 -12.30
C LEU A 146 2.56 20.04 -12.43
N SER A 147 2.37 21.28 -12.88
CA SER A 147 3.46 22.27 -12.99
C SER A 147 4.08 22.67 -11.64
N LYS A 148 3.43 22.35 -10.51
CA LYS A 148 3.91 22.64 -9.16
C LYS A 148 4.56 21.45 -8.47
N VAL A 149 4.25 20.21 -8.91
CA VAL A 149 4.70 18.98 -8.26
C VAL A 149 5.69 18.17 -9.08
N LEU A 150 5.84 18.45 -10.35
CA LEU A 150 6.85 17.89 -11.26
C LEU A 150 7.90 18.95 -11.61
#